data_62af05e01189c480d8911ccab05289af
#
_entry.id   62af05e01189c480d8911ccab05289af
#
_cell.length_a   1.000
_cell.length_b   1.000
_cell.length_c   1.000
_cell.angle_alpha   90.00
_cell.angle_beta   90.00
_cell.angle_gamma   90.00
#
_symmetry.space_group_name_H-M   'P 1'
#
loop_
_entity.id
_entity.type
_entity.pdbx_description
1 polymer ?
#
loop_
_entity_poly.entity_id
_entity_poly.type
_entity_poly.pdbx_seq_one_letter_code
_entity_poly.pdbx_strand_id
1 'polypeptide(L)'
;MLRQRYGLSLVRHPKEGNDFATDADIAAEIAVRDIVRAARPDDGFVGEELGATAAADRTWLVDPLCGTLNFAAQTPLSAVNVALRTGSTVTAAAAADPLAGEIFWTDRSTAWVRRGESDAQLAPSAQSALVDLNLDAAPGQVHQLTTVQMLTSPAFAGQFGPRVVSTTLALAWVAAGRRAAYVSEGDLRDSVHFAAGIALCRAAGCIVTGLHGQPLHTEVGGLVAAANRDTHAALIRIIERVTTVG
;
A
#
# COMPACT_ATOMS: atom_id res chain seq x y z
N MET A 1 9.71 18.10 -2.55
CA MET A 1 8.45 18.85 -2.72
C MET A 1 7.50 18.58 -1.55
N LEU A 2 6.98 17.33 -1.29
CA LEU A 2 6.07 17.04 -0.17
C LEU A 2 6.61 17.45 1.19
N ARG A 3 7.88 17.17 1.51
CA ARG A 3 8.52 17.65 2.76
C ARG A 3 8.42 19.15 3.00
N GLN A 4 8.49 19.94 1.92
CA GLN A 4 8.40 21.40 2.01
C GLN A 4 6.98 21.90 2.26
N ARG A 5 5.97 21.07 1.94
CA ARG A 5 4.55 21.37 2.16
C ARG A 5 3.97 20.80 3.44
N TYR A 6 4.67 19.86 4.06
CA TYR A 6 4.24 19.24 5.31
C TYR A 6 4.19 20.30 6.44
N GLY A 7 3.05 20.36 7.13
CA GLY A 7 2.82 21.35 8.19
C GLY A 7 2.39 22.73 7.70
N LEU A 8 2.31 22.97 6.39
CA LEU A 8 1.76 24.20 5.85
C LEU A 8 0.24 24.10 5.64
N SER A 9 -0.39 25.25 5.44
CA SER A 9 -1.80 25.30 5.03
C SER A 9 -1.94 24.74 3.63
N LEU A 10 -2.86 23.78 3.45
CA LEU A 10 -3.14 23.09 2.19
C LEU A 10 -4.54 23.47 1.69
N VAL A 11 -4.67 23.69 0.39
CA VAL A 11 -5.97 23.82 -0.26
C VAL A 11 -6.54 22.42 -0.44
N ARG A 12 -7.77 22.20 0.03
CA ARG A 12 -8.48 20.92 -0.09
C ARG A 12 -9.42 20.94 -1.27
N HIS A 13 -9.41 19.87 -2.04
CA HIS A 13 -10.32 19.61 -3.16
C HIS A 13 -11.21 18.41 -2.78
N PRO A 14 -12.49 18.63 -2.44
CA PRO A 14 -13.39 17.56 -1.99
C PRO A 14 -13.52 16.46 -3.05
N LYS A 15 -13.52 15.21 -2.59
CA LYS A 15 -13.89 13.99 -3.32
C LYS A 15 -15.22 13.46 -2.78
N GLU A 16 -15.46 12.17 -2.85
CA GLU A 16 -16.67 11.54 -2.33
C GLU A 16 -16.58 11.31 -0.81
N GLY A 17 -17.68 11.55 -0.07
CA GLY A 17 -17.75 11.35 1.37
C GLY A 17 -16.87 12.32 2.16
N ASN A 18 -15.99 11.79 3.01
CA ASN A 18 -15.02 12.56 3.80
C ASN A 18 -13.64 12.66 3.14
N ASP A 19 -13.52 12.14 1.91
CA ASP A 19 -12.25 12.13 1.18
C ASP A 19 -11.99 13.46 0.47
N PHE A 20 -10.73 13.79 0.30
CA PHE A 20 -10.28 14.97 -0.42
C PHE A 20 -8.84 14.78 -0.93
N ALA A 21 -8.54 15.44 -2.04
CA ALA A 21 -7.17 15.72 -2.45
C ALA A 21 -6.70 17.04 -1.86
N THR A 22 -5.39 17.28 -1.86
CA THR A 22 -4.83 18.59 -1.59
C THR A 22 -4.03 19.09 -2.80
N ASP A 23 -3.69 20.37 -2.78
CA ASP A 23 -2.77 20.95 -3.76
C ASP A 23 -1.37 20.28 -3.71
N ALA A 24 -1.03 19.60 -2.60
CA ALA A 24 0.19 18.81 -2.49
C ALA A 24 0.10 17.50 -3.28
N ASP A 25 -1.05 16.81 -3.26
CA ASP A 25 -1.31 15.58 -4.03
C ASP A 25 -1.19 15.87 -5.54
N ILE A 26 -1.94 16.87 -6.01
CA ILE A 26 -1.96 17.28 -7.43
C ILE A 26 -0.55 17.66 -7.90
N ALA A 27 0.17 18.48 -7.12
CA ALA A 27 1.51 18.91 -7.49
C ALA A 27 2.51 17.73 -7.48
N ALA A 28 2.34 16.75 -6.57
CA ALA A 28 3.17 15.55 -6.54
C ALA A 28 2.92 14.67 -7.77
N GLU A 29 1.65 14.48 -8.15
CA GLU A 29 1.32 13.68 -9.33
C GLU A 29 1.83 14.31 -10.61
N ILE A 30 1.66 15.62 -10.77
CA ILE A 30 2.24 16.37 -11.91
C ILE A 30 3.74 16.13 -12.00
N ALA A 31 4.47 16.26 -10.87
CA ALA A 31 5.92 16.10 -10.87
C ALA A 31 6.34 14.67 -11.25
N VAL A 32 5.66 13.64 -10.74
CA VAL A 32 5.93 12.24 -11.11
C VAL A 32 5.61 11.99 -12.58
N ARG A 33 4.44 12.45 -13.05
CA ARG A 33 4.02 12.29 -14.43
C ARG A 33 5.00 12.95 -15.40
N ASP A 34 5.48 14.15 -15.11
CA ASP A 34 6.39 14.89 -15.99
C ASP A 34 7.74 14.18 -16.08
N ILE A 35 8.27 13.64 -14.96
CA ILE A 35 9.48 12.81 -14.95
C ILE A 35 9.30 11.56 -15.80
N VAL A 36 8.17 10.86 -15.62
CA VAL A 36 7.85 9.63 -16.38
C VAL A 36 7.77 9.95 -17.87
N ARG A 37 7.02 10.99 -18.26
CA ARG A 37 6.86 11.38 -19.67
C ARG A 37 8.17 11.79 -20.34
N ALA A 38 9.02 12.50 -19.61
CA ALA A 38 10.33 12.88 -20.15
C ALA A 38 11.22 11.67 -20.42
N ALA A 39 11.18 10.64 -19.56
CA ALA A 39 12.01 9.46 -19.70
C ALA A 39 11.36 8.34 -20.54
N ARG A 40 10.02 8.27 -20.59
CA ARG A 40 9.22 7.20 -21.18
C ARG A 40 7.97 7.76 -21.86
N PRO A 41 8.07 8.49 -22.97
CA PRO A 41 6.96 9.19 -23.60
C PRO A 41 5.84 8.27 -24.10
N ASP A 42 6.16 7.01 -24.43
CA ASP A 42 5.23 6.03 -24.98
C ASP A 42 4.55 5.15 -23.92
N ASP A 43 4.94 5.29 -22.64
CA ASP A 43 4.31 4.54 -21.55
C ASP A 43 2.95 5.20 -21.17
N GLY A 44 1.97 4.36 -20.80
CA GLY A 44 0.72 4.81 -20.21
C GLY A 44 0.94 5.30 -18.78
N PHE A 45 -0.01 6.08 -18.29
CA PHE A 45 -0.01 6.62 -16.92
C PHE A 45 -1.42 6.55 -16.34
N VAL A 46 -1.54 6.06 -15.12
CA VAL A 46 -2.76 6.07 -14.31
C VAL A 46 -2.40 6.69 -12.97
N GLY A 47 -2.93 7.87 -12.72
CA GLY A 47 -2.77 8.58 -11.46
C GLY A 47 -4.05 8.62 -10.67
N GLU A 48 -3.94 8.84 -9.38
CA GLU A 48 -5.09 8.98 -8.48
C GLU A 48 -5.87 10.27 -8.75
N GLU A 49 -5.17 11.38 -9.00
CA GLU A 49 -5.76 12.72 -9.06
C GLU A 49 -6.04 13.18 -10.50
N LEU A 50 -5.17 12.89 -11.43
CA LEU A 50 -5.25 13.36 -12.82
C LEU A 50 -5.82 12.30 -13.78
N GLY A 51 -6.15 11.10 -13.26
CA GLY A 51 -6.74 10.02 -14.03
C GLY A 51 -5.77 9.33 -14.99
N ALA A 52 -6.32 8.67 -16.03
CA ALA A 52 -5.59 7.81 -16.93
C ALA A 52 -5.30 8.49 -18.27
N THR A 53 -4.15 8.18 -18.85
CA THR A 53 -3.85 8.42 -20.27
C THR A 53 -4.35 7.25 -21.13
N ALA A 54 -4.11 7.30 -22.45
CA ALA A 54 -4.41 6.17 -23.32
C ALA A 54 -3.74 4.89 -22.84
N ALA A 55 -4.42 3.76 -23.06
CA ALA A 55 -3.90 2.44 -22.70
C ALA A 55 -2.60 2.13 -23.47
N ALA A 56 -1.61 1.59 -22.76
CA ALA A 56 -0.35 1.15 -23.30
C ALA A 56 0.05 -0.18 -22.65
N ASP A 57 0.90 -0.96 -23.31
CA ASP A 57 1.41 -2.24 -22.79
C ASP A 57 2.18 -2.05 -21.46
N ARG A 58 2.90 -0.93 -21.37
CA ARG A 58 3.58 -0.47 -20.16
C ARG A 58 2.81 0.71 -19.58
N THR A 59 2.41 0.60 -18.32
CA THR A 59 1.58 1.62 -17.65
C THR A 59 2.14 1.89 -16.24
N TRP A 60 2.36 3.15 -15.93
CA TRP A 60 2.71 3.62 -14.59
C TRP A 60 1.44 3.82 -13.76
N LEU A 61 1.39 3.18 -12.60
CA LEU A 61 0.35 3.34 -11.59
C LEU A 61 0.92 4.22 -10.48
N VAL A 62 0.29 5.36 -10.22
CA VAL A 62 0.85 6.38 -9.32
C VAL A 62 -0.19 6.86 -8.33
N ASP A 63 0.14 6.73 -7.05
CA ASP A 63 -0.53 7.38 -5.94
C ASP A 63 0.46 8.42 -5.37
N PRO A 64 0.19 9.72 -5.60
CA PRO A 64 1.14 10.78 -5.28
C PRO A 64 1.29 11.04 -3.79
N LEU A 65 0.26 10.71 -2.99
CA LEU A 65 0.25 10.94 -1.55
C LEU A 65 -0.76 10.02 -0.83
N CYS A 66 -0.42 8.74 -0.72
CA CYS A 66 -1.20 7.79 0.08
C CYS A 66 -1.22 8.20 1.56
N GLY A 67 -2.42 8.42 2.11
CA GLY A 67 -2.61 8.95 3.44
C GLY A 67 -2.73 10.48 3.47
N THR A 68 -3.46 11.06 2.53
CA THR A 68 -3.72 12.51 2.42
C THR A 68 -4.29 13.10 3.71
N LEU A 69 -5.23 12.39 4.37
CA LEU A 69 -5.79 12.83 5.66
C LEU A 69 -4.71 12.91 6.75
N ASN A 70 -3.82 11.91 6.79
CA ASN A 70 -2.69 11.90 7.73
C ASN A 70 -1.74 13.07 7.47
N PHE A 71 -1.41 13.29 6.20
CA PHE A 71 -0.53 14.38 5.79
C PHE A 71 -1.12 15.75 6.16
N ALA A 72 -2.42 15.96 5.88
CA ALA A 72 -3.13 17.19 6.22
C ALA A 72 -3.28 17.39 7.75
N ALA A 73 -3.38 16.30 8.52
CA ALA A 73 -3.39 16.30 9.97
C ALA A 73 -1.98 16.38 10.60
N GLN A 74 -0.94 16.50 9.79
CA GLN A 74 0.46 16.52 10.23
C GLN A 74 0.88 15.24 10.98
N THR A 75 0.28 14.12 10.62
CA THR A 75 0.68 12.80 11.09
C THR A 75 1.63 12.17 10.05
N PRO A 76 2.86 11.74 10.44
CA PRO A 76 3.87 11.30 9.49
C PRO A 76 3.62 9.86 8.97
N LEU A 77 2.41 9.61 8.48
CA LEU A 77 1.94 8.31 7.97
C LEU A 77 1.44 8.49 6.54
N SER A 78 2.36 8.79 5.63
CA SER A 78 2.05 8.97 4.21
C SER A 78 3.13 8.37 3.32
N ALA A 79 2.75 7.96 2.10
CA ALA A 79 3.64 7.38 1.11
C ALA A 79 3.44 8.02 -0.27
N VAL A 80 4.46 7.93 -1.11
CA VAL A 80 4.33 8.10 -2.57
C VAL A 80 4.51 6.73 -3.19
N ASN A 81 3.52 6.24 -3.91
CA ASN A 81 3.57 4.93 -4.56
C ASN A 81 3.69 5.09 -6.08
N VAL A 82 4.64 4.38 -6.66
CA VAL A 82 4.86 4.33 -8.12
C VAL A 82 5.12 2.88 -8.51
N ALA A 83 4.35 2.36 -9.45
CA ALA A 83 4.56 1.01 -9.97
C ALA A 83 4.50 1.00 -11.50
N LEU A 84 5.42 0.28 -12.14
CA LEU A 84 5.38 0.01 -13.57
C LEU A 84 4.77 -1.36 -13.82
N ARG A 85 3.59 -1.37 -14.44
CA ARG A 85 2.93 -2.58 -14.91
C ARG A 85 3.25 -2.80 -16.39
N THR A 86 3.67 -4.01 -16.75
CA THR A 86 3.82 -4.46 -18.13
C THR A 86 2.89 -5.66 -18.34
N GLY A 87 1.92 -5.51 -19.25
CA GLY A 87 0.80 -6.45 -19.33
C GLY A 87 0.05 -6.53 -18.00
N SER A 88 -0.01 -7.72 -17.39
CA SER A 88 -0.65 -7.94 -16.08
C SER A 88 0.32 -7.97 -14.90
N THR A 89 1.60 -7.71 -15.11
CA THR A 89 2.65 -7.87 -14.08
C THR A 89 3.31 -6.55 -13.72
N VAL A 90 3.43 -6.25 -12.42
CA VAL A 90 4.28 -5.15 -11.95
C VAL A 90 5.75 -5.57 -12.06
N THR A 91 6.53 -4.84 -12.85
CA THR A 91 7.92 -5.15 -13.18
C THR A 91 8.94 -4.27 -12.45
N ALA A 92 8.53 -3.12 -11.98
CA ALA A 92 9.30 -2.26 -11.07
C ALA A 92 8.34 -1.48 -10.18
N ALA A 93 8.75 -1.20 -8.95
CA ALA A 93 7.94 -0.41 -8.04
C ALA A 93 8.77 0.34 -7.01
N ALA A 94 8.23 1.44 -6.50
CA ALA A 94 8.77 2.16 -5.37
C ALA A 94 7.64 2.69 -4.47
N ALA A 95 7.86 2.61 -3.16
CA ALA A 95 7.07 3.31 -2.15
C ALA A 95 8.02 4.19 -1.33
N ALA A 96 7.79 5.48 -1.33
CA ALA A 96 8.64 6.41 -0.60
C ALA A 96 7.93 6.94 0.65
N ASP A 97 8.65 6.94 1.78
CA ASP A 97 8.30 7.75 2.94
C ASP A 97 8.96 9.12 2.81
N PRO A 98 8.19 10.16 2.43
CA PRO A 98 8.78 11.46 2.19
C PRO A 98 9.33 12.10 3.47
N LEU A 99 8.84 11.74 4.65
CA LEU A 99 9.21 12.35 5.92
C LEU A 99 10.41 11.65 6.55
N ALA A 100 10.43 10.32 6.57
CA ALA A 100 11.60 9.56 7.03
C ALA A 100 12.76 9.58 6.02
N GLY A 101 12.49 9.88 4.75
CA GLY A 101 13.52 9.89 3.70
C GLY A 101 13.95 8.50 3.27
N GLU A 102 13.05 7.56 3.36
CA GLU A 102 13.25 6.19 2.91
C GLU A 102 12.54 5.98 1.58
N ILE A 103 13.18 5.25 0.67
CA ILE A 103 12.58 4.80 -0.58
C ILE A 103 12.72 3.29 -0.63
N PHE A 104 11.60 2.59 -0.49
CA PHE A 104 11.51 1.15 -0.70
C PHE A 104 11.30 0.91 -2.20
N TRP A 105 12.11 0.07 -2.82
CA TRP A 105 12.03 -0.15 -4.25
C TRP A 105 12.33 -1.60 -4.65
N THR A 106 11.86 -1.99 -5.82
CA THR A 106 12.12 -3.31 -6.42
C THR A 106 12.17 -3.23 -7.94
N ASP A 107 13.01 -4.10 -8.52
CA ASP A 107 13.08 -4.42 -9.94
C ASP A 107 12.39 -5.76 -10.26
N ARG A 108 11.48 -6.22 -9.39
CA ARG A 108 10.78 -7.51 -9.41
C ARG A 108 11.57 -8.66 -8.79
N SER A 109 12.90 -8.69 -8.85
CA SER A 109 13.72 -9.81 -8.39
C SER A 109 14.06 -9.72 -6.91
N THR A 110 14.34 -8.52 -6.44
CA THR A 110 14.79 -8.23 -5.07
C THR A 110 14.19 -6.91 -4.63
N ALA A 111 13.95 -6.77 -3.33
CA ALA A 111 13.46 -5.52 -2.75
C ALA A 111 14.51 -4.87 -1.86
N TRP A 112 14.57 -3.55 -1.91
CA TRP A 112 15.60 -2.73 -1.29
C TRP A 112 14.98 -1.54 -0.57
N VAL A 113 15.69 -1.00 0.42
CA VAL A 113 15.43 0.33 0.98
C VAL A 113 16.64 1.22 0.75
N ARG A 114 16.38 2.41 0.17
CA ARG A 114 17.36 3.49 0.03
C ARG A 114 17.24 4.48 1.16
N ARG A 115 18.38 4.80 1.79
CA ARG A 115 18.55 5.87 2.77
C ARG A 115 19.74 6.71 2.37
N GLY A 116 19.49 7.97 2.00
CA GLY A 116 20.53 8.79 1.37
C GLY A 116 21.04 8.15 0.08
N GLU A 117 22.31 7.81 0.04
CA GLU A 117 22.97 7.19 -1.13
C GLU A 117 23.16 5.66 -0.97
N SER A 118 22.70 5.06 0.13
CA SER A 118 22.92 3.64 0.42
C SER A 118 21.65 2.83 0.24
N ASP A 119 21.78 1.67 -0.41
CA ASP A 119 20.73 0.67 -0.54
C ASP A 119 21.03 -0.51 0.39
N ALA A 120 20.00 -0.97 1.11
CA ALA A 120 20.04 -2.20 1.90
C ALA A 120 18.89 -3.12 1.45
N GLN A 121 19.18 -4.40 1.30
CA GLN A 121 18.18 -5.40 0.93
C GLN A 121 17.13 -5.55 2.02
N LEU A 122 15.86 -5.62 1.63
CA LEU A 122 14.76 -5.86 2.56
C LEU A 122 14.75 -7.31 3.03
N ALA A 123 14.45 -7.51 4.32
CA ALA A 123 14.34 -8.82 4.95
C ALA A 123 13.07 -8.85 5.83
N PRO A 124 12.00 -9.53 5.40
CA PRO A 124 10.78 -9.66 6.20
C PRO A 124 11.05 -10.37 7.52
N SER A 125 10.39 -9.93 8.60
CA SER A 125 10.48 -10.53 9.93
C SER A 125 9.15 -10.42 10.67
N ALA A 126 8.76 -11.51 11.32
CA ALA A 126 7.57 -11.55 12.17
C ALA A 126 7.86 -11.25 13.66
N GLN A 127 9.11 -10.96 14.02
CA GLN A 127 9.53 -10.77 15.43
C GLN A 127 8.77 -9.66 16.16
N SER A 128 8.33 -8.62 15.45
CA SER A 128 7.56 -7.52 16.07
C SER A 128 6.17 -7.97 16.53
N ALA A 129 5.62 -9.05 15.98
CA ALA A 129 4.23 -9.49 16.11
C ALA A 129 3.19 -8.38 15.79
N LEU A 130 3.61 -7.25 15.24
CA LEU A 130 2.72 -6.14 14.89
C LEU A 130 2.01 -6.42 13.57
N VAL A 131 0.69 -6.31 13.58
CA VAL A 131 -0.16 -6.46 12.40
C VAL A 131 -0.91 -5.16 12.15
N ASP A 132 -0.68 -4.57 10.98
CA ASP A 132 -1.38 -3.38 10.55
C ASP A 132 -2.68 -3.78 9.83
N LEU A 133 -3.79 -3.18 10.26
CA LEU A 133 -5.12 -3.37 9.67
C LEU A 133 -5.55 -2.07 9.00
N ASN A 134 -5.96 -2.15 7.74
CA ASN A 134 -6.59 -1.05 7.05
C ASN A 134 -8.12 -1.17 7.21
N LEU A 135 -8.74 -0.13 7.73
CA LEU A 135 -10.19 -0.03 7.89
C LEU A 135 -10.83 0.94 6.89
N ASP A 136 -10.04 1.54 6.01
CA ASP A 136 -10.58 2.43 4.99
C ASP A 136 -11.34 1.60 3.96
N ALA A 137 -12.60 1.96 3.73
CA ALA A 137 -13.40 1.35 2.68
C ALA A 137 -13.02 1.93 1.31
N ALA A 138 -12.94 1.06 0.31
CA ALA A 138 -12.94 1.55 -1.06
C ALA A 138 -14.29 2.22 -1.38
N PRO A 139 -14.30 3.35 -2.13
CA PRO A 139 -15.52 4.02 -2.51
C PRO A 139 -16.54 3.05 -3.14
N GLY A 140 -17.80 3.11 -2.70
CA GLY A 140 -18.88 2.27 -3.22
C GLY A 140 -18.92 0.82 -2.76
N GLN A 141 -18.01 0.39 -1.89
CA GLN A 141 -18.04 -0.97 -1.31
C GLN A 141 -18.74 -1.00 0.05
N VAL A 142 -19.63 -1.97 0.21
CA VAL A 142 -20.19 -2.30 1.53
C VAL A 142 -19.04 -2.88 2.37
N HIS A 143 -18.84 -2.31 3.56
CA HIS A 143 -17.82 -2.78 4.50
C HIS A 143 -17.99 -4.29 4.75
N GLN A 144 -17.04 -5.07 4.31
CA GLN A 144 -16.86 -6.39 4.88
C GLN A 144 -16.15 -6.18 6.21
N LEU A 145 -16.80 -6.54 7.31
CA LEU A 145 -16.35 -6.22 8.66
C LEU A 145 -15.21 -7.15 9.15
N THR A 146 -14.50 -7.83 8.25
CA THR A 146 -13.49 -8.84 8.62
C THR A 146 -12.38 -8.25 9.47
N THR A 147 -11.81 -7.13 9.05
CA THR A 147 -10.74 -6.44 9.80
C THR A 147 -11.23 -5.92 11.16
N VAL A 148 -12.46 -5.43 11.24
CA VAL A 148 -13.08 -5.01 12.51
C VAL A 148 -13.34 -6.22 13.42
N GLN A 149 -13.85 -7.33 12.87
CA GLN A 149 -14.05 -8.57 13.62
C GLN A 149 -12.72 -9.16 14.12
N MET A 150 -11.64 -9.05 13.33
CA MET A 150 -10.31 -9.44 13.79
C MET A 150 -9.88 -8.66 15.05
N LEU A 151 -10.13 -7.36 15.13
CA LEU A 151 -9.78 -6.53 16.31
C LEU A 151 -10.46 -7.01 17.58
N THR A 152 -11.66 -7.57 17.49
CA THR A 152 -12.41 -8.10 18.63
C THR A 152 -12.12 -9.57 18.93
N SER A 153 -11.32 -10.24 18.10
CA SER A 153 -10.99 -11.67 18.23
C SER A 153 -9.95 -11.91 19.35
N PRO A 154 -10.25 -12.68 20.39
CA PRO A 154 -9.26 -13.08 21.40
C PRO A 154 -8.09 -13.85 20.81
N ALA A 155 -8.32 -14.64 19.74
CA ALA A 155 -7.28 -15.39 19.06
C ALA A 155 -6.29 -14.46 18.33
N PHE A 156 -6.76 -13.32 17.82
CA PHE A 156 -5.91 -12.29 17.21
C PHE A 156 -5.12 -11.54 18.29
N ALA A 157 -5.80 -11.01 19.31
CA ALA A 157 -5.17 -10.25 20.38
C ALA A 157 -4.15 -11.06 21.20
N GLY A 158 -4.35 -12.40 21.31
CA GLY A 158 -3.42 -13.28 22.00
C GLY A 158 -2.13 -13.60 21.23
N GLN A 159 -2.08 -13.31 19.93
CA GLN A 159 -0.93 -13.64 19.07
C GLN A 159 -0.26 -12.39 18.48
N PHE A 160 -1.00 -11.31 18.26
CA PHE A 160 -0.55 -10.14 17.51
C PHE A 160 -0.86 -8.83 18.23
N GLY A 161 -0.02 -7.84 18.00
CA GLY A 161 -0.26 -6.46 18.42
C GLY A 161 -0.94 -5.67 17.28
N PRO A 162 -2.27 -5.43 17.34
CA PRO A 162 -2.98 -4.73 16.28
C PRO A 162 -2.57 -3.26 16.18
N ARG A 163 -2.52 -2.77 14.94
CA ARG A 163 -2.42 -1.35 14.61
C ARG A 163 -3.45 -1.05 13.54
N VAL A 164 -4.17 0.04 13.68
CA VAL A 164 -5.04 0.56 12.63
C VAL A 164 -4.28 1.68 11.94
N VAL A 165 -4.03 1.51 10.65
CA VAL A 165 -3.25 2.47 9.86
C VAL A 165 -3.91 2.71 8.50
N SER A 166 -3.94 3.97 8.09
CA SER A 166 -4.46 4.45 6.81
C SER A 166 -3.30 4.95 5.95
N THR A 167 -2.41 4.02 5.60
CA THR A 167 -1.34 4.26 4.63
C THR A 167 -0.81 2.94 4.09
N THR A 168 -0.57 2.87 2.78
CA THR A 168 0.03 1.70 2.14
C THR A 168 1.53 1.57 2.38
N LEU A 169 2.16 2.56 3.01
CA LEU A 169 3.53 2.45 3.54
C LEU A 169 3.69 1.24 4.47
N ALA A 170 2.60 0.82 5.13
CA ALA A 170 2.56 -0.37 5.97
C ALA A 170 2.98 -1.66 5.23
N LEU A 171 2.70 -1.80 3.94
CA LEU A 171 3.18 -2.92 3.11
C LEU A 171 4.71 -2.90 2.96
N ALA A 172 5.30 -1.72 2.74
CA ALA A 172 6.75 -1.59 2.71
C ALA A 172 7.38 -1.92 4.06
N TRP A 173 6.69 -1.65 5.18
CA TRP A 173 7.13 -2.03 6.51
C TRP A 173 7.08 -3.55 6.74
N VAL A 174 6.12 -4.28 6.16
CA VAL A 174 6.13 -5.76 6.19
C VAL A 174 7.34 -6.28 5.44
N ALA A 175 7.59 -5.79 4.23
CA ALA A 175 8.75 -6.15 3.43
C ALA A 175 10.08 -5.85 4.15
N ALA A 176 10.12 -4.79 4.98
CA ALA A 176 11.28 -4.36 5.75
C ALA A 176 11.41 -5.03 7.13
N GLY A 177 10.54 -5.98 7.50
CA GLY A 177 10.57 -6.67 8.79
C GLY A 177 10.14 -5.83 10.00
N ARG A 178 9.53 -4.67 9.76
CA ARG A 178 9.01 -3.78 10.82
C ARG A 178 7.61 -4.17 11.29
N ARG A 179 6.90 -4.95 10.47
CA ARG A 179 5.58 -5.51 10.73
C ARG A 179 5.57 -6.99 10.40
N ALA A 180 4.84 -7.75 11.19
CA ALA A 180 4.62 -9.17 10.93
C ALA A 180 3.66 -9.38 9.75
N ALA A 181 2.66 -8.50 9.61
CA ALA A 181 1.71 -8.55 8.50
C ALA A 181 0.94 -7.23 8.30
N TYR A 182 0.25 -7.17 7.16
CA TYR A 182 -0.74 -6.16 6.81
C TYR A 182 -1.98 -6.85 6.26
N VAL A 183 -3.17 -6.37 6.64
CA VAL A 183 -4.47 -6.89 6.19
C VAL A 183 -5.34 -5.72 5.71
N SER A 184 -5.94 -5.87 4.54
CA SER A 184 -6.88 -4.90 3.96
C SER A 184 -8.01 -5.64 3.26
N GLU A 185 -9.20 -5.03 3.21
CA GLU A 185 -10.37 -5.52 2.46
C GLU A 185 -10.52 -4.75 1.14
N GLY A 186 -11.46 -5.17 0.31
CA GLY A 186 -11.82 -4.50 -0.94
C GLY A 186 -11.14 -5.06 -2.19
N ASP A 187 -11.56 -4.57 -3.36
CA ASP A 187 -10.92 -4.91 -4.65
C ASP A 187 -9.68 -4.05 -4.85
N LEU A 188 -8.53 -4.70 -4.91
CA LEU A 188 -7.23 -4.06 -5.01
C LEU A 188 -6.60 -4.24 -6.41
N ARG A 189 -7.38 -4.74 -7.38
CA ARG A 189 -6.90 -4.98 -8.74
C ARG A 189 -6.56 -3.65 -9.43
N ASP A 190 -5.35 -3.58 -9.99
CA ASP A 190 -4.84 -2.39 -10.67
C ASP A 190 -4.87 -1.10 -9.82
N SER A 191 -4.93 -1.25 -8.50
CA SER A 191 -4.97 -0.14 -7.57
C SER A 191 -3.65 0.64 -7.57
N VAL A 192 -3.71 1.93 -7.83
CA VAL A 192 -2.57 2.85 -7.72
C VAL A 192 -1.99 2.86 -6.29
N HIS A 193 -2.84 2.64 -5.29
CA HIS A 193 -2.43 2.62 -3.88
C HIS A 193 -1.63 1.37 -3.51
N PHE A 194 -2.04 0.18 -4.01
CA PHE A 194 -1.53 -1.09 -3.50
C PHE A 194 -0.49 -1.76 -4.40
N ALA A 195 -0.44 -1.43 -5.69
CA ALA A 195 0.42 -2.10 -6.67
C ALA A 195 1.90 -2.09 -6.26
N ALA A 196 2.41 -0.96 -5.79
CA ALA A 196 3.80 -0.83 -5.36
C ALA A 196 4.11 -1.67 -4.11
N GLY A 197 3.27 -1.58 -3.08
CA GLY A 197 3.45 -2.32 -1.83
C GLY A 197 3.36 -3.83 -2.01
N ILE A 198 2.42 -4.30 -2.83
CA ILE A 198 2.28 -5.73 -3.19
C ILE A 198 3.55 -6.24 -3.89
N ALA A 199 4.07 -5.48 -4.86
CA ALA A 199 5.28 -5.85 -5.58
C ALA A 199 6.50 -5.91 -4.66
N LEU A 200 6.66 -4.95 -3.75
CA LEU A 200 7.70 -4.93 -2.73
C LEU A 200 7.64 -6.16 -1.81
N CYS A 201 6.45 -6.48 -1.28
CA CYS A 201 6.27 -7.64 -0.43
C CYS A 201 6.64 -8.94 -1.15
N ARG A 202 6.21 -9.12 -2.40
CA ARG A 202 6.53 -10.32 -3.20
C ARG A 202 8.02 -10.43 -3.47
N ALA A 203 8.67 -9.35 -3.87
CA ALA A 203 10.10 -9.33 -4.16
C ALA A 203 10.97 -9.50 -2.90
N ALA A 204 10.48 -9.10 -1.73
CA ALA A 204 11.13 -9.35 -0.44
C ALA A 204 10.93 -10.79 0.07
N GLY A 205 10.02 -11.58 -0.53
CA GLY A 205 9.72 -12.96 -0.11
C GLY A 205 8.60 -13.08 0.93
N CYS A 206 7.79 -12.05 1.12
CA CYS A 206 6.56 -12.15 1.92
C CYS A 206 5.54 -13.09 1.27
N ILE A 207 4.66 -13.66 2.08
CA ILE A 207 3.49 -14.40 1.61
C ILE A 207 2.35 -13.41 1.37
N VAL A 208 1.85 -13.36 0.14
CA VAL A 208 0.84 -12.36 -0.30
C VAL A 208 -0.31 -13.08 -0.99
N THR A 209 -1.51 -13.04 -0.37
CA THR A 209 -2.73 -13.69 -0.86
C THR A 209 -3.95 -12.79 -0.66
N GLY A 210 -5.11 -13.20 -1.15
CA GLY A 210 -6.39 -12.67 -0.71
C GLY A 210 -6.72 -13.09 0.73
N LEU A 211 -7.86 -12.62 1.26
CA LEU A 211 -8.26 -12.80 2.67
C LEU A 211 -8.40 -14.27 3.10
N HIS A 212 -8.74 -15.17 2.18
CA HIS A 212 -8.92 -16.59 2.46
C HIS A 212 -7.76 -17.47 1.96
N GLY A 213 -6.59 -16.85 1.70
CA GLY A 213 -5.40 -17.57 1.23
C GLY A 213 -5.38 -17.88 -0.27
N GLN A 214 -6.42 -17.48 -1.02
CA GLN A 214 -6.49 -17.61 -2.47
C GLN A 214 -5.52 -16.64 -3.18
N PRO A 215 -5.19 -16.87 -4.45
CA PRO A 215 -4.40 -15.92 -5.23
C PRO A 215 -5.06 -14.52 -5.23
N LEU A 216 -4.25 -13.46 -5.16
CA LEU A 216 -4.74 -12.09 -5.25
C LEU A 216 -5.55 -11.87 -6.54
N HIS A 217 -6.54 -10.99 -6.43
CA HIS A 217 -7.41 -10.58 -7.54
C HIS A 217 -8.31 -11.70 -8.07
N THR A 218 -8.54 -12.75 -7.26
CA THR A 218 -9.51 -13.81 -7.53
C THR A 218 -10.58 -13.83 -6.48
N GLU A 219 -11.81 -14.19 -6.85
CA GLU A 219 -12.97 -14.36 -5.95
C GLU A 219 -13.24 -13.14 -5.05
N VAL A 220 -13.21 -13.37 -3.73
CA VAL A 220 -13.36 -12.32 -2.73
C VAL A 220 -12.10 -11.45 -2.71
N GLY A 221 -12.29 -10.14 -2.76
CA GLY A 221 -11.21 -9.15 -2.71
C GLY A 221 -10.43 -9.20 -1.39
N GLY A 222 -9.54 -8.23 -1.22
CA GLY A 222 -8.71 -8.06 -0.03
C GLY A 222 -7.32 -8.64 -0.15
N LEU A 223 -6.53 -8.42 0.89
CA LEU A 223 -5.10 -8.68 0.94
C LEU A 223 -4.67 -9.11 2.34
N VAL A 224 -3.92 -10.22 2.40
CA VAL A 224 -3.06 -10.57 3.54
C VAL A 224 -1.62 -10.60 3.02
N ALA A 225 -0.79 -9.68 3.49
CA ALA A 225 0.66 -9.70 3.28
C ALA A 225 1.35 -10.04 4.61
N ALA A 226 2.07 -11.14 4.68
CA ALA A 226 2.72 -11.60 5.91
C ALA A 226 4.21 -11.89 5.70
N ALA A 227 5.01 -11.59 6.72
CA ALA A 227 6.46 -11.74 6.68
C ALA A 227 6.92 -13.18 6.49
N ASN A 228 6.12 -14.17 6.91
CA ASN A 228 6.41 -15.60 6.76
C ASN A 228 5.14 -16.46 6.70
N ARG A 229 5.32 -17.76 6.41
CA ARG A 229 4.23 -18.72 6.25
C ARG A 229 3.43 -18.94 7.54
N ASP A 230 4.08 -18.97 8.69
CA ASP A 230 3.41 -19.26 9.97
C ASP A 230 2.49 -18.11 10.37
N THR A 231 2.96 -16.88 10.25
CA THR A 231 2.14 -15.67 10.45
C THR A 231 0.97 -15.62 9.49
N HIS A 232 1.22 -15.89 8.20
CA HIS A 232 0.16 -15.95 7.19
C HIS A 232 -0.91 -16.99 7.55
N ALA A 233 -0.50 -18.24 7.83
CA ALA A 233 -1.42 -19.32 8.18
C ALA A 233 -2.22 -19.02 9.46
N ALA A 234 -1.60 -18.36 10.45
CA ALA A 234 -2.30 -17.93 11.66
C ALA A 234 -3.38 -16.89 11.35
N LEU A 235 -3.07 -15.91 10.51
CA LEU A 235 -4.03 -14.87 10.10
C LEU A 235 -5.19 -15.45 9.30
N ILE A 236 -4.93 -16.33 8.32
CA ILE A 236 -6.00 -16.99 7.55
C ILE A 236 -6.95 -17.74 8.48
N ARG A 237 -6.44 -18.54 9.43
CA ARG A 237 -7.29 -19.24 10.42
C ARG A 237 -8.12 -18.29 11.29
N ILE A 238 -7.59 -17.12 11.63
CA ILE A 238 -8.33 -16.11 12.40
C ILE A 238 -9.44 -15.51 11.54
N ILE A 239 -9.13 -15.13 10.30
CA ILE A 239 -10.09 -14.58 9.34
C ILE A 239 -11.24 -15.56 9.10
N GLU A 240 -10.95 -16.85 8.82
CA GLU A 240 -11.96 -17.89 8.64
C GLU A 240 -12.92 -18.00 9.84
N ARG A 241 -12.39 -17.95 11.05
CA ARG A 241 -13.20 -18.03 12.28
C ARG A 241 -14.13 -16.83 12.44
N VAL A 242 -13.64 -15.61 12.21
CA VAL A 242 -14.45 -14.40 12.41
C VAL A 242 -15.50 -14.24 11.31
N THR A 243 -15.24 -14.74 10.09
CA THR A 243 -16.21 -14.70 8.99
C THR A 243 -17.26 -15.81 9.04
N THR A 244 -17.01 -16.92 9.76
CA THR A 244 -17.96 -18.06 9.88
C THR A 244 -19.00 -17.81 10.98
N VAL A 245 -18.74 -16.94 11.94
CA VAL A 245 -19.60 -16.68 13.12
C VAL A 245 -20.59 -15.52 12.88
N GLY A 246 -20.46 -14.79 11.79
CA GLY A 246 -21.38 -13.71 11.35
C GLY A 246 -22.38 -14.21 10.34
#